data_d3f1ad86151226b392bc473a45ff2a32
#
_entry.id   d3f1ad86151226b392bc473a45ff2a32
#
_cell.length_a   1.000
_cell.length_b   1.000
_cell.length_c   1.000
_cell.angle_alpha   90.00
_cell.angle_beta   90.00
_cell.angle_gamma   90.00
#
_symmetry.space_group_name_H-M   'P 1'
#
loop_
_entity.id
_entity.type
_entity.pdbx_description
1 polymer ?
#
loop_
_entity_poly.entity_id
_entity_poly.type
_entity_poly.pdbx_seq_one_letter_code
_entity_poly.pdbx_strand_id
1 'polypeptide(L)'
;MGQRNKRLGPLLVVVTLAACATVQIAEHRVITGRVTDQQGRPVLGTPVQVVGRKLDLNIKLEYQELDRRQLKVLTDRDGRFQLEFVPEQLGNNLYLFFYAEEGFDGVRYQKPDSIDVTDRLKEGKELRFDQVLLDHPKWKEVQQQIALYGADSMRGKVLRQLGLPERIDRGVGDQPAETWWYYAKGISYRFSGPAIEGSYTFKPIRGVLPPPARK
;
A
#
# COMPACT_ATOMS: atom_id res chain seq x y z
N MET A 1 53.28 -52.45 -63.41
CA MET A 1 51.83 -52.58 -63.03
C MET A 1 51.75 -52.15 -61.57
N GLY A 2 51.31 -50.93 -61.31
CA GLY A 2 51.25 -50.35 -59.95
C GLY A 2 49.87 -49.74 -59.76
N GLN A 3 49.08 -50.36 -58.90
CA GLN A 3 47.76 -49.83 -58.49
C GLN A 3 47.96 -48.74 -57.46
N ARG A 4 47.43 -47.52 -57.77
CA ARG A 4 47.32 -46.41 -56.87
C ARG A 4 45.97 -46.49 -56.13
N ASN A 5 46.00 -46.89 -54.83
CA ASN A 5 44.87 -46.79 -53.96
C ASN A 5 44.67 -45.35 -53.55
N LYS A 6 43.55 -44.74 -54.03
CA LYS A 6 43.03 -43.45 -53.56
C LYS A 6 42.26 -43.71 -52.28
N ARG A 7 42.75 -43.24 -51.15
CA ARG A 7 42.02 -43.20 -49.88
C ARG A 7 41.17 -41.94 -49.92
N LEU A 8 39.81 -42.06 -49.93
CA LEU A 8 38.91 -41.03 -49.67
C LEU A 8 38.88 -40.85 -48.11
N GLY A 9 39.28 -39.66 -47.64
CA GLY A 9 39.09 -39.28 -46.23
C GLY A 9 37.62 -38.82 -46.01
N PRO A 10 37.05 -39.12 -44.85
CA PRO A 10 35.69 -38.68 -44.53
C PRO A 10 35.71 -37.17 -44.30
N LEU A 11 34.82 -36.47 -45.08
CA LEU A 11 34.54 -35.05 -44.90
C LEU A 11 33.66 -34.87 -43.66
N LEU A 12 34.25 -34.35 -42.57
CA LEU A 12 33.56 -34.06 -41.33
C LEU A 12 32.78 -32.73 -41.52
N VAL A 13 31.47 -32.82 -41.78
CA VAL A 13 30.60 -31.65 -41.85
C VAL A 13 30.29 -31.23 -40.42
N VAL A 14 30.94 -30.19 -39.93
CA VAL A 14 30.59 -29.54 -38.66
C VAL A 14 29.37 -28.64 -38.88
N VAL A 15 28.21 -29.13 -38.49
CA VAL A 15 26.99 -28.31 -38.43
C VAL A 15 27.04 -27.46 -37.17
N THR A 16 27.43 -26.20 -37.28
CA THR A 16 27.32 -25.21 -36.21
C THR A 16 25.85 -24.83 -36.07
N LEU A 17 25.17 -25.39 -35.08
CA LEU A 17 23.87 -24.91 -34.62
C LEU A 17 24.08 -23.53 -33.98
N ALA A 18 23.81 -22.47 -34.73
CA ALA A 18 23.64 -21.13 -34.18
C ALA A 18 22.37 -21.12 -33.34
N ALA A 19 22.50 -21.32 -32.03
CA ALA A 19 21.42 -21.07 -31.10
C ALA A 19 21.13 -19.56 -31.10
N CYS A 20 20.11 -19.14 -31.85
CA CYS A 20 19.52 -17.80 -31.69
C CYS A 20 18.93 -17.75 -30.27
N ALA A 21 19.70 -17.25 -29.31
CA ALA A 21 19.16 -16.81 -28.03
C ALA A 21 18.25 -15.62 -28.33
N THR A 22 16.96 -15.86 -28.40
CA THR A 22 15.95 -14.79 -28.41
C THR A 22 16.08 -14.07 -27.06
N VAL A 23 16.71 -12.89 -27.08
CA VAL A 23 16.69 -11.98 -25.95
C VAL A 23 15.24 -11.57 -25.78
N GLN A 24 14.55 -12.16 -24.82
CA GLN A 24 13.22 -11.66 -24.41
C GLN A 24 13.45 -10.29 -23.78
N ILE A 25 13.14 -9.24 -24.53
CA ILE A 25 13.11 -7.90 -24.02
C ILE A 25 11.92 -7.87 -23.06
N ALA A 26 12.20 -7.74 -21.76
CA ALA A 26 11.17 -7.62 -20.74
C ALA A 26 10.28 -6.40 -21.08
N GLU A 27 8.99 -6.66 -21.28
CA GLU A 27 8.07 -5.60 -21.67
C GLU A 27 7.66 -4.77 -20.47
N HIS A 28 7.98 -3.46 -20.53
CA HIS A 28 7.53 -2.49 -19.54
C HIS A 28 6.03 -2.28 -19.65
N ARG A 29 5.39 -2.10 -18.48
CA ARG A 29 4.00 -1.70 -18.34
C ARG A 29 3.93 -0.40 -17.56
N VAL A 30 2.98 0.44 -17.92
CA VAL A 30 2.77 1.74 -17.29
C VAL A 30 1.34 1.80 -16.75
N ILE A 31 1.20 2.14 -15.49
CA ILE A 31 -0.10 2.45 -14.88
C ILE A 31 -0.08 3.92 -14.50
N THR A 32 -1.04 4.67 -15.00
CA THR A 32 -1.23 6.09 -14.70
C THR A 32 -2.61 6.31 -14.09
N GLY A 33 -2.80 7.47 -13.49
CA GLY A 33 -4.13 7.88 -13.05
C GLY A 33 -4.12 9.09 -12.14
N ARG A 34 -5.27 9.35 -11.55
CA ARG A 34 -5.48 10.46 -10.65
C ARG A 34 -6.27 10.03 -9.42
N VAL A 35 -5.84 10.51 -8.25
CA VAL A 35 -6.55 10.32 -6.99
C VAL A 35 -7.19 11.63 -6.57
N THR A 36 -8.49 11.59 -6.31
CA THR A 36 -9.28 12.74 -5.86
C THR A 36 -10.07 12.39 -4.60
N ASP A 37 -10.52 13.41 -3.87
CA ASP A 37 -11.53 13.24 -2.83
C ASP A 37 -12.95 13.27 -3.43
N GLN A 38 -13.99 13.10 -2.59
CA GLN A 38 -15.39 13.11 -3.01
C GLN A 38 -15.85 14.44 -3.61
N GLN A 39 -15.12 15.53 -3.39
CA GLN A 39 -15.38 16.84 -3.96
C GLN A 39 -14.61 17.08 -5.27
N GLY A 40 -13.92 16.06 -5.78
CA GLY A 40 -13.10 16.14 -7.00
C GLY A 40 -11.77 16.86 -6.82
N ARG A 41 -11.38 17.23 -5.59
CA ARG A 41 -10.10 17.89 -5.29
C ARG A 41 -8.97 16.85 -5.33
N PRO A 42 -7.80 17.20 -5.90
CA PRO A 42 -6.67 16.30 -5.94
C PRO A 42 -6.18 15.96 -4.52
N VAL A 43 -5.77 14.72 -4.30
CA VAL A 43 -5.17 14.29 -3.04
C VAL A 43 -3.69 14.06 -3.24
N LEU A 44 -2.88 14.95 -2.66
CA LEU A 44 -1.41 14.88 -2.66
C LEU A 44 -0.91 13.81 -1.70
N GLY A 45 0.15 13.09 -2.08
CA GLY A 45 0.89 12.20 -1.19
C GLY A 45 0.17 10.89 -0.88
N THR A 46 -0.91 10.56 -1.61
CA THR A 46 -1.54 9.25 -1.50
C THR A 46 -0.60 8.17 -2.01
N PRO A 47 -0.27 7.16 -1.21
CA PRO A 47 0.53 6.04 -1.70
C PRO A 47 -0.29 5.18 -2.66
N VAL A 48 0.25 5.01 -3.87
CA VAL A 48 -0.26 4.07 -4.88
C VAL A 48 0.78 3.00 -5.10
N GLN A 49 0.38 1.74 -5.04
CA GLN A 49 1.33 0.63 -5.16
C GLN A 49 0.77 -0.51 -5.99
N VAL A 50 1.65 -1.15 -6.77
CA VAL A 50 1.41 -2.45 -7.36
C VAL A 50 2.08 -3.50 -6.48
N VAL A 51 1.31 -4.46 -6.03
CA VAL A 51 1.80 -5.62 -5.28
C VAL A 51 1.68 -6.84 -6.16
N GLY A 52 2.81 -7.46 -6.44
CA GLY A 52 2.89 -8.72 -7.16
C GLY A 52 3.10 -9.88 -6.18
N ARG A 53 2.39 -10.98 -6.43
CA ARG A 53 2.55 -12.24 -5.72
C ARG A 53 2.99 -13.30 -6.72
N LYS A 54 4.00 -14.06 -6.38
CA LYS A 54 4.37 -15.25 -7.14
C LYS A 54 3.67 -16.46 -6.50
N LEU A 55 2.58 -16.88 -7.14
CA LEU A 55 1.83 -18.06 -6.71
C LEU A 55 2.27 -19.27 -7.55
N ASP A 56 2.42 -20.41 -6.89
CA ASP A 56 2.68 -21.69 -7.51
C ASP A 56 1.75 -22.76 -6.93
N LEU A 57 1.44 -23.80 -7.73
CA LEU A 57 0.64 -24.93 -7.28
C LEU A 57 1.57 -25.96 -6.63
N ASN A 58 1.28 -26.33 -5.38
CA ASN A 58 1.99 -27.41 -4.72
C ASN A 58 1.46 -28.80 -5.20
N ILE A 59 2.11 -29.89 -4.76
CA ILE A 59 1.73 -31.26 -5.10
C ILE A 59 0.28 -31.60 -4.66
N LYS A 60 -0.27 -30.89 -3.70
CA LYS A 60 -1.66 -31.05 -3.22
C LYS A 60 -2.67 -30.23 -3.99
N LEU A 61 -2.27 -29.54 -5.08
CA LEU A 61 -3.06 -28.61 -5.87
C LEU A 61 -3.55 -27.38 -5.07
N GLU A 62 -2.82 -27.00 -4.02
CA GLU A 62 -3.05 -25.78 -3.25
C GLU A 62 -2.11 -24.68 -3.74
N TYR A 63 -2.61 -23.44 -3.86
CA TYR A 63 -1.77 -22.30 -4.18
C TYR A 63 -0.88 -21.94 -3.00
N GLN A 64 0.43 -21.83 -3.25
CA GLN A 64 1.42 -21.38 -2.29
C GLN A 64 2.05 -20.07 -2.78
N GLU A 65 2.07 -19.05 -1.91
CA GLU A 65 2.79 -17.81 -2.18
C GLU A 65 4.30 -18.03 -1.95
N LEU A 66 5.08 -17.93 -3.03
CA LEU A 66 6.54 -18.13 -3.00
C LEU A 66 7.30 -16.82 -2.77
N ASP A 67 6.77 -15.71 -3.31
CA ASP A 67 7.41 -14.40 -3.23
C ASP A 67 6.36 -13.29 -3.32
N ARG A 68 6.67 -12.15 -2.72
CA ARG A 68 5.83 -10.96 -2.75
C ARG A 68 6.70 -9.72 -2.93
N ARG A 69 6.43 -8.97 -3.98
CA ARG A 69 7.14 -7.73 -4.31
C ARG A 69 6.19 -6.59 -4.47
N GLN A 70 6.68 -5.38 -4.26
CA GLN A 70 5.86 -4.19 -4.42
C GLN A 70 6.65 -3.04 -5.02
N LEU A 71 5.96 -2.23 -5.81
CA LEU A 71 6.43 -0.94 -6.28
C LEU A 71 5.46 0.12 -5.82
N LYS A 72 5.95 1.20 -5.20
CA LYS A 72 5.13 2.27 -4.60
C LYS A 72 5.58 3.63 -5.10
N VAL A 73 4.61 4.48 -5.41
CA VAL A 73 4.78 5.92 -5.69
C VAL A 73 3.80 6.73 -4.85
N LEU A 74 4.01 8.03 -4.77
CA LEU A 74 3.08 8.98 -4.15
C LEU A 74 2.44 9.85 -5.22
N THR A 75 1.19 10.23 -5.03
CA THR A 75 0.53 11.20 -5.90
C THR A 75 1.16 12.58 -5.78
N ASP A 76 1.22 13.30 -6.89
CA ASP A 76 1.69 14.69 -6.96
C ASP A 76 0.63 15.71 -6.48
N ARG A 77 0.91 17.01 -6.65
CA ARG A 77 0.01 18.12 -6.25
C ARG A 77 -1.32 18.11 -7.01
N ASP A 78 -1.33 17.56 -8.21
CA ASP A 78 -2.53 17.40 -9.04
C ASP A 78 -3.25 16.07 -8.80
N GLY A 79 -2.78 15.29 -7.81
CA GLY A 79 -3.27 13.96 -7.48
C GLY A 79 -2.87 12.90 -8.49
N ARG A 80 -1.95 13.18 -9.42
CA ARG A 80 -1.53 12.24 -10.47
C ARG A 80 -0.45 11.31 -9.98
N PHE A 81 -0.41 10.12 -10.55
CA PHE A 81 0.64 9.14 -10.33
C PHE A 81 1.01 8.41 -11.61
N GLN A 82 2.21 7.85 -11.64
CA GLN A 82 2.70 6.95 -12.68
C GLN A 82 3.56 5.87 -12.07
N LEU A 83 3.24 4.62 -12.38
CA LEU A 83 4.00 3.42 -12.03
C LEU A 83 4.50 2.80 -13.33
N GLU A 84 5.81 2.55 -13.43
CA GLU A 84 6.44 1.88 -14.55
C GLU A 84 7.22 0.66 -14.04
N PHE A 85 6.96 -0.51 -14.60
CA PHE A 85 7.53 -1.77 -14.12
C PHE A 85 7.46 -2.87 -15.17
N VAL A 86 8.20 -3.94 -14.89
CA VAL A 86 8.15 -5.19 -15.64
C VAL A 86 7.34 -6.20 -14.82
N PRO A 87 6.17 -6.66 -15.29
CA PRO A 87 5.27 -7.53 -14.53
C PRO A 87 5.93 -8.79 -13.99
N GLU A 88 6.76 -9.46 -14.79
CA GLU A 88 7.43 -10.71 -14.46
C GLU A 88 8.38 -10.56 -13.26
N GLN A 89 8.91 -9.35 -13.03
CA GLN A 89 9.77 -9.04 -11.89
C GLN A 89 8.99 -8.91 -10.58
N LEU A 90 7.68 -8.62 -10.66
CA LEU A 90 6.83 -8.49 -9.49
C LEU A 90 6.13 -9.81 -9.13
N GLY A 91 5.71 -10.60 -10.13
CA GLY A 91 5.02 -11.86 -9.90
C GLY A 91 4.03 -12.21 -11.00
N ASN A 92 3.18 -13.20 -10.75
CA ASN A 92 2.18 -13.69 -11.71
C ASN A 92 0.73 -13.28 -11.34
N ASN A 93 0.54 -12.65 -10.17
CA ASN A 93 -0.73 -12.06 -9.75
C ASN A 93 -0.44 -10.64 -9.25
N LEU A 94 -1.04 -9.64 -9.90
CA LEU A 94 -0.74 -8.23 -9.70
C LEU A 94 -1.97 -7.47 -9.23
N TYR A 95 -1.83 -6.77 -8.11
CA TYR A 95 -2.90 -5.98 -7.51
C TYR A 95 -2.48 -4.52 -7.36
N LEU A 96 -3.34 -3.61 -7.79
CA LEU A 96 -3.18 -2.18 -7.61
C LEU A 96 -3.90 -1.74 -6.33
N PHE A 97 -3.19 -1.03 -5.46
CA PHE A 97 -3.71 -0.45 -4.22
C PHE A 97 -3.52 1.06 -4.24
N PHE A 98 -4.52 1.79 -3.74
CA PHE A 98 -4.47 3.24 -3.54
C PHE A 98 -4.24 3.60 -2.07
N TYR A 99 -3.54 2.74 -1.36
CA TYR A 99 -3.05 2.95 0.00
C TYR A 99 -1.83 2.08 0.28
N ALA A 100 -1.09 2.44 1.31
CA ALA A 100 -0.09 1.59 1.96
C ALA A 100 -0.24 1.75 3.46
N GLU A 101 0.33 0.82 4.25
CA GLU A 101 0.29 0.93 5.72
C GLU A 101 0.95 2.23 6.21
N GLU A 102 2.01 2.64 5.52
CA GLU A 102 2.69 3.90 5.77
C GLU A 102 2.30 4.96 4.73
N GLY A 103 2.02 6.18 5.21
CA GLY A 103 1.76 7.35 4.38
C GLY A 103 0.31 7.52 3.92
N PHE A 104 -0.60 6.59 4.21
CA PHE A 104 -2.01 6.76 3.92
C PHE A 104 -2.74 7.46 5.07
N ASP A 105 -3.51 8.50 4.77
CA ASP A 105 -4.35 9.19 5.75
C ASP A 105 -5.63 8.40 6.05
N GLY A 106 -5.49 7.32 6.82
CA GLY A 106 -6.60 6.47 7.25
C GLY A 106 -7.50 7.10 8.33
N VAL A 107 -7.17 8.30 8.81
CA VAL A 107 -8.07 9.08 9.69
C VAL A 107 -9.13 9.78 8.87
N ARG A 108 -8.72 10.37 7.75
CA ARG A 108 -9.60 11.08 6.83
C ARG A 108 -10.29 10.17 5.84
N TYR A 109 -9.60 9.20 5.28
CA TYR A 109 -10.11 8.39 4.18
C TYR A 109 -10.31 6.93 4.56
N GLN A 110 -11.31 6.31 3.96
CA GLN A 110 -11.47 4.86 3.97
C GLN A 110 -10.39 4.22 3.07
N LYS A 111 -9.87 3.07 3.47
CA LYS A 111 -8.99 2.28 2.60
C LYS A 111 -9.80 1.77 1.41
N PRO A 112 -9.43 2.12 0.16
CA PRO A 112 -10.08 1.58 -1.02
C PRO A 112 -9.81 0.08 -1.18
N ASP A 113 -10.71 -0.61 -1.89
CA ASP A 113 -10.46 -1.99 -2.29
C ASP A 113 -9.30 -2.06 -3.29
N SER A 114 -8.59 -3.17 -3.29
CA SER A 114 -7.56 -3.45 -4.30
C SER A 114 -8.19 -3.84 -5.63
N ILE A 115 -7.51 -3.51 -6.72
CA ILE A 115 -7.92 -3.86 -8.07
C ILE A 115 -6.98 -4.95 -8.60
N ASP A 116 -7.52 -6.08 -9.02
CA ASP A 116 -6.73 -7.07 -9.77
C ASP A 116 -6.46 -6.52 -11.18
N VAL A 117 -5.18 -6.37 -11.51
CA VAL A 117 -4.73 -5.83 -12.79
C VAL A 117 -4.00 -6.87 -13.63
N THR A 118 -3.95 -8.12 -13.17
CA THR A 118 -3.18 -9.21 -13.77
C THR A 118 -3.48 -9.40 -15.25
N ASP A 119 -4.75 -9.59 -15.59
CA ASP A 119 -5.13 -9.87 -16.99
C ASP A 119 -5.09 -8.61 -17.84
N ARG A 120 -5.49 -7.45 -17.29
CA ARG A 120 -5.41 -6.17 -18.02
C ARG A 120 -3.99 -5.83 -18.46
N LEU A 121 -2.99 -6.16 -17.64
CA LEU A 121 -1.57 -5.94 -17.98
C LEU A 121 -1.03 -6.90 -19.03
N LYS A 122 -1.69 -8.03 -19.29
CA LYS A 122 -1.38 -8.91 -20.42
C LYS A 122 -1.89 -8.33 -21.74
N GLU A 123 -3.04 -7.65 -21.71
CA GLU A 123 -3.72 -7.11 -22.89
C GLU A 123 -3.19 -5.75 -23.32
N GLY A 124 -2.75 -4.91 -22.37
CA GLY A 124 -2.33 -3.53 -22.60
C GLY A 124 -1.00 -3.15 -21.98
N LYS A 125 -0.23 -2.31 -22.68
CA LYS A 125 1.04 -1.77 -22.17
C LYS A 125 0.84 -0.58 -21.24
N GLU A 126 -0.22 0.17 -21.45
CA GLU A 126 -0.58 1.36 -20.68
C GLU A 126 -2.00 1.21 -20.15
N LEU A 127 -2.16 1.38 -18.83
CA LEU A 127 -3.45 1.33 -18.17
C LEU A 127 -3.68 2.62 -17.40
N ARG A 128 -4.95 3.05 -17.36
CA ARG A 128 -5.36 4.22 -16.56
C ARG A 128 -6.37 3.81 -15.50
N PHE A 129 -6.13 4.25 -14.26
CA PHE A 129 -7.03 4.06 -13.14
C PHE A 129 -7.15 5.37 -12.36
N ASP A 130 -8.34 5.94 -12.34
CA ASP A 130 -8.66 7.08 -11.49
C ASP A 130 -9.38 6.57 -10.24
N GLN A 131 -9.02 7.11 -9.05
CA GLN A 131 -9.58 6.69 -7.77
C GLN A 131 -10.17 7.88 -7.02
N VAL A 132 -11.39 7.72 -6.54
CA VAL A 132 -12.01 8.66 -5.58
C VAL A 132 -11.85 8.08 -4.17
N LEU A 133 -11.20 8.82 -3.27
CA LEU A 133 -11.11 8.46 -1.87
C LEU A 133 -12.37 8.92 -1.13
N LEU A 134 -13.03 7.99 -0.47
CA LEU A 134 -14.19 8.26 0.35
C LEU A 134 -13.76 8.70 1.74
N ASP A 135 -14.42 9.71 2.30
CA ASP A 135 -14.17 10.13 3.68
C ASP A 135 -14.50 8.98 4.66
N HIS A 136 -13.68 8.84 5.68
CA HIS A 136 -13.91 7.87 6.75
C HIS A 136 -15.23 8.24 7.49
N PRO A 137 -16.10 7.27 7.85
CA PRO A 137 -17.39 7.56 8.49
C PRO A 137 -17.31 8.48 9.72
N LYS A 138 -16.22 8.37 10.48
CA LYS A 138 -15.95 9.21 11.67
C LYS A 138 -15.26 10.54 11.36
N TRP A 139 -14.95 10.84 10.08
CA TRP A 139 -14.17 12.03 9.73
C TRP A 139 -14.87 13.33 10.16
N LYS A 140 -16.18 13.41 9.99
CA LYS A 140 -16.97 14.58 10.43
C LYS A 140 -16.84 14.81 11.95
N GLU A 141 -16.88 13.76 12.76
CA GLU A 141 -16.71 13.84 14.21
C GLU A 141 -15.29 14.29 14.57
N VAL A 142 -14.27 13.74 13.89
CA VAL A 142 -12.86 14.15 14.05
C VAL A 142 -12.73 15.65 13.78
N GLN A 143 -13.29 16.15 12.67
CA GLN A 143 -13.26 17.58 12.32
C GLN A 143 -13.92 18.45 13.41
N GLN A 144 -15.07 18.03 13.94
CA GLN A 144 -15.75 18.75 15.02
C GLN A 144 -14.87 18.82 16.27
N GLN A 145 -14.21 17.73 16.65
CA GLN A 145 -13.30 17.70 17.78
C GLN A 145 -12.05 18.54 17.56
N ILE A 146 -11.49 18.53 16.34
CA ILE A 146 -10.36 19.39 15.97
C ILE A 146 -10.78 20.88 16.07
N ALA A 147 -11.98 21.23 15.61
CA ALA A 147 -12.50 22.59 15.70
C ALA A 147 -12.68 23.03 17.17
N LEU A 148 -13.17 22.13 18.03
CA LEU A 148 -13.38 22.38 19.46
C LEU A 148 -12.06 22.63 20.21
N TYR A 149 -11.05 21.81 19.98
CA TYR A 149 -9.76 21.93 20.67
C TYR A 149 -8.79 22.92 20.02
N GLY A 150 -9.05 23.31 18.77
CA GLY A 150 -8.17 24.10 17.93
C GLY A 150 -7.20 23.24 17.11
N ALA A 151 -7.07 23.55 15.82
CA ALA A 151 -6.28 22.75 14.88
C ALA A 151 -4.77 22.68 15.24
N ASP A 152 -4.25 23.76 15.85
CA ASP A 152 -2.84 23.87 16.21
C ASP A 152 -2.53 23.40 17.64
N SER A 153 -3.58 23.10 18.42
CA SER A 153 -3.42 22.53 19.76
C SER A 153 -2.82 21.13 19.70
N MET A 154 -2.25 20.67 20.82
CA MET A 154 -1.73 19.31 20.91
C MET A 154 -2.83 18.27 20.72
N ARG A 155 -4.03 18.49 21.27
CA ARG A 155 -5.20 17.61 21.05
C ARG A 155 -5.62 17.60 19.58
N GLY A 156 -5.68 18.76 18.92
CA GLY A 156 -6.02 18.86 17.51
C GLY A 156 -5.01 18.11 16.61
N LYS A 157 -3.72 18.20 16.91
CA LYS A 157 -2.66 17.46 16.21
C LYS A 157 -2.79 15.95 16.38
N VAL A 158 -3.04 15.47 17.61
CA VAL A 158 -3.27 14.05 17.90
C VAL A 158 -4.52 13.54 17.18
N LEU A 159 -5.63 14.28 17.21
CA LEU A 159 -6.85 13.93 16.48
C LEU A 159 -6.63 13.83 14.96
N ARG A 160 -5.86 14.75 14.40
CA ARG A 160 -5.55 14.73 12.95
C ARG A 160 -4.72 13.52 12.58
N GLN A 161 -3.81 13.11 13.43
CA GLN A 161 -2.90 12.00 13.19
C GLN A 161 -3.51 10.63 13.49
N LEU A 162 -4.30 10.53 14.57
CA LEU A 162 -4.76 9.25 15.10
C LEU A 162 -6.28 9.07 15.04
N GLY A 163 -7.04 10.13 14.80
CA GLY A 163 -8.50 10.12 14.86
C GLY A 163 -9.03 10.25 16.29
N LEU A 164 -10.27 9.80 16.50
CA LEU A 164 -10.88 9.78 17.82
C LEU A 164 -10.26 8.69 18.70
N PRO A 165 -9.98 8.97 19.98
CA PRO A 165 -9.56 7.94 20.91
C PRO A 165 -10.70 6.95 21.17
N GLU A 166 -10.36 5.68 21.39
CA GLU A 166 -11.35 4.66 21.76
C GLU A 166 -11.86 4.87 23.20
N ARG A 167 -11.05 5.52 24.05
CA ARG A 167 -11.42 5.83 25.45
C ARG A 167 -10.74 7.11 25.90
N ILE A 168 -11.46 7.89 26.72
CA ILE A 168 -10.93 9.05 27.43
C ILE A 168 -11.16 8.82 28.92
N ASP A 169 -10.09 8.77 29.70
CA ASP A 169 -10.13 8.80 31.15
C ASP A 169 -9.85 10.22 31.65
N ARG A 170 -10.67 10.72 32.53
CA ARG A 170 -10.55 12.05 33.13
C ARG A 170 -10.21 11.91 34.61
N GLY A 171 -9.14 12.57 35.03
CA GLY A 171 -8.81 12.68 36.45
C GLY A 171 -9.82 13.54 37.19
N VAL A 172 -9.78 13.45 38.53
CA VAL A 172 -10.58 14.27 39.43
C VAL A 172 -9.69 15.38 39.98
N GLY A 173 -10.18 16.62 40.03
CA GLY A 173 -9.45 17.79 40.59
C GLY A 173 -9.70 19.07 39.77
N ASP A 174 -9.08 20.17 40.22
CA ASP A 174 -9.28 21.50 39.64
C ASP A 174 -8.73 21.63 38.20
N GLN A 175 -7.73 20.82 37.83
CA GLN A 175 -7.23 20.68 36.48
C GLN A 175 -7.13 19.20 36.12
N PRO A 176 -8.24 18.56 35.74
CA PRO A 176 -8.27 17.14 35.50
C PRO A 176 -7.39 16.80 34.31
N ALA A 177 -6.37 15.97 34.53
CA ALA A 177 -5.62 15.36 33.44
C ALA A 177 -6.54 14.42 32.66
N GLU A 178 -6.43 14.46 31.34
CA GLU A 178 -7.13 13.51 30.46
C GLU A 178 -6.15 12.54 29.87
N THR A 179 -6.49 11.24 29.88
CA THR A 179 -5.74 10.20 29.16
C THR A 179 -6.56 9.70 28.00
N TRP A 180 -6.04 9.87 26.78
CA TRP A 180 -6.64 9.41 25.55
C TRP A 180 -6.01 8.08 25.12
N TRP A 181 -6.83 7.04 25.01
CA TRP A 181 -6.39 5.68 24.69
C TRP A 181 -6.72 5.34 23.25
N TYR A 182 -5.70 4.90 22.52
CA TYR A 182 -5.75 4.37 21.16
C TYR A 182 -5.33 2.91 21.18
N TYR A 183 -6.22 2.03 21.67
CA TYR A 183 -5.93 0.62 21.92
C TYR A 183 -5.49 -0.11 20.66
N ALA A 184 -6.21 0.07 19.54
CA ALA A 184 -5.87 -0.55 18.28
C ALA A 184 -4.50 -0.11 17.73
N LYS A 185 -4.02 1.08 18.13
CA LYS A 185 -2.72 1.63 17.74
C LYS A 185 -1.62 1.37 18.78
N GLY A 186 -1.98 0.92 19.97
CA GLY A 186 -1.04 0.63 21.06
C GLY A 186 -0.37 1.88 21.64
N ILE A 187 -1.08 3.02 21.69
CA ILE A 187 -0.56 4.27 22.23
C ILE A 187 -1.60 4.98 23.09
N SER A 188 -1.16 5.72 24.10
CA SER A 188 -1.98 6.66 24.85
C SER A 188 -1.26 7.97 25.04
N TYR A 189 -2.04 9.06 25.17
CA TYR A 189 -1.56 10.41 25.47
C TYR A 189 -2.21 10.91 26.74
N ARG A 190 -1.40 11.45 27.65
CA ARG A 190 -1.86 12.15 28.83
C ARG A 190 -1.72 13.65 28.64
N PHE A 191 -2.82 14.37 28.81
CA PHE A 191 -2.90 15.82 28.69
C PHE A 191 -3.13 16.43 30.07
N SER A 192 -2.39 17.50 30.36
CA SER A 192 -2.64 18.39 31.51
C SER A 192 -2.83 19.79 30.96
N GLY A 193 -4.03 20.32 31.12
CA GLY A 193 -4.41 21.58 30.44
C GLY A 193 -4.22 21.47 28.91
N PRO A 194 -3.53 22.44 28.26
CA PRO A 194 -3.30 22.41 26.81
C PRO A 194 -2.12 21.53 26.37
N ALA A 195 -1.26 21.10 27.28
CA ALA A 195 0.00 20.39 27.00
C ALA A 195 -0.16 18.87 27.02
N ILE A 196 0.70 18.17 26.28
CA ILE A 196 0.95 16.74 26.45
C ILE A 196 1.94 16.59 27.62
N GLU A 197 1.52 15.92 28.68
CA GLU A 197 2.35 15.56 29.83
C GLU A 197 3.22 14.33 29.52
N GLY A 198 2.67 13.37 28.75
CA GLY A 198 3.36 12.18 28.34
C GLY A 198 2.61 11.36 27.31
N SER A 199 3.35 10.44 26.68
CA SER A 199 2.79 9.41 25.81
C SER A 199 3.36 8.05 26.21
N TYR A 200 2.54 7.01 26.14
CA TYR A 200 2.90 5.64 26.49
C TYR A 200 2.54 4.70 25.36
N THR A 201 3.47 3.84 24.98
CA THR A 201 3.26 2.80 23.98
C THR A 201 3.06 1.46 24.66
N PHE A 202 2.18 0.65 24.09
CA PHE A 202 1.89 -0.70 24.56
C PHE A 202 1.55 -1.62 23.37
N LYS A 203 1.47 -2.92 23.63
CA LYS A 203 1.08 -3.86 22.58
C LYS A 203 -0.36 -3.55 22.11
N PRO A 204 -0.61 -3.36 20.81
CA PRO A 204 -1.95 -3.08 20.29
C PRO A 204 -2.99 -4.12 20.74
N ILE A 205 -4.14 -3.64 21.19
CA ILE A 205 -5.25 -4.47 21.65
C ILE A 205 -6.41 -4.24 20.68
N ARG A 206 -6.85 -5.29 20.00
CA ARG A 206 -7.97 -5.23 19.07
C ARG A 206 -9.23 -5.77 19.73
N GLY A 207 -10.40 -5.18 19.40
CA GLY A 207 -11.70 -5.66 19.90
C GLY A 207 -12.06 -5.19 21.32
N VAL A 208 -11.36 -4.18 21.85
CA VAL A 208 -11.78 -3.55 23.12
C VAL A 208 -13.01 -2.69 22.84
N LEU A 209 -14.16 -3.12 23.35
CA LEU A 209 -15.35 -2.26 23.40
C LEU A 209 -15.10 -1.17 24.46
N PRO A 210 -15.41 0.10 24.17
CA PRO A 210 -15.36 1.13 25.21
C PRO A 210 -16.30 0.71 26.36
N PRO A 211 -15.91 0.93 27.63
CA PRO A 211 -16.79 0.67 28.75
C PRO A 211 -18.06 1.51 28.57
N PRO A 212 -19.22 0.98 28.99
CA PRO A 212 -20.48 1.72 28.91
C PRO A 212 -20.31 3.06 29.63
N ALA A 213 -20.82 4.13 29.01
CA ALA A 213 -20.81 5.45 29.61
C ALA A 213 -21.44 5.33 31.01
N ARG A 214 -20.73 5.74 32.06
CA ARG A 214 -21.33 5.86 33.40
C ARG A 214 -22.39 6.93 33.32
N LYS A 215 -23.65 6.51 33.59
CA LYS A 215 -24.79 7.41 33.74
C LYS A 215 -24.60 8.30 34.97
#